data_b0ee6eb180914d5741534eb1f0478597
#
_entry.id   b0ee6eb180914d5741534eb1f0478597
#
_cell.length_a   1.000
_cell.length_b   1.000
_cell.length_c   1.000
_cell.angle_alpha   90.00
_cell.angle_beta   90.00
_cell.angle_gamma   90.00
#
_symmetry.space_group_name_H-M   'P 1'
#
loop_
_entity.id
_entity.type
_entity.pdbx_description
1 polymer ?
#
loop_
_entity_poly.entity_id
_entity_poly.type
_entity_poly.pdbx_seq_one_letter_code
_entity_poly.pdbx_strand_id
1 'polypeptide(L)'
;FFQLAAAWLEQAMPVLAWAWALGMVFTLAVRLVDNRSLGASLKKCAAPCSPEGRAHQKFQEALAEAGIPQGRVELVVCPGVESPLLLGLWKAKVVIPREDYSDSQLEMMLRHELTHYRCRDLWYKAAALVVAAIHWFNPLTRLMLRDLDRSCELCCDRRTTRGMSPSGRRKYGRMLLDVAQGSGEDREKSPAASQGAFLAMDKKELKRRLSLLRTAAGATPLDRAVSAALCLVVA
;
A
#
# COMPACT_ATOMS: atom_id res chain seq x y z
N PHE A 1 -44.27 -30.26 8.15
CA PHE A 1 -43.68 -28.97 7.75
C PHE A 1 -42.18 -28.93 8.00
N PHE A 2 -41.68 -29.33 9.21
CA PHE A 2 -40.27 -29.37 9.58
C PHE A 2 -39.46 -30.35 8.73
N GLN A 3 -39.97 -31.54 8.44
CA GLN A 3 -39.27 -32.54 7.61
C GLN A 3 -39.11 -32.10 6.15
N LEU A 4 -40.11 -31.43 5.58
CA LEU A 4 -39.98 -30.86 4.24
C LEU A 4 -38.97 -29.72 4.18
N ALA A 5 -38.97 -28.85 5.18
CA ALA A 5 -37.99 -27.78 5.26
C ALA A 5 -36.54 -28.32 5.43
N ALA A 6 -36.33 -29.38 6.22
CA ALA A 6 -35.04 -30.05 6.35
C ALA A 6 -34.55 -30.65 5.04
N ALA A 7 -35.43 -31.36 4.30
CA ALA A 7 -35.09 -31.95 3.01
C ALA A 7 -34.72 -30.88 1.94
N TRP A 8 -35.43 -29.74 1.92
CA TRP A 8 -35.07 -28.60 1.05
C TRP A 8 -33.72 -28.01 1.42
N LEU A 9 -33.40 -27.85 2.71
CA LEU A 9 -32.09 -27.37 3.20
C LEU A 9 -30.99 -28.31 2.80
N GLU A 10 -31.15 -29.61 2.97
CA GLU A 10 -30.13 -30.61 2.58
C GLU A 10 -29.82 -30.55 1.07
N GLN A 11 -30.80 -30.33 0.22
CA GLN A 11 -30.59 -30.19 -1.23
C GLN A 11 -30.03 -28.84 -1.64
N ALA A 12 -30.39 -27.75 -0.93
CA ALA A 12 -29.92 -26.39 -1.23
C ALA A 12 -28.49 -26.12 -0.75
N MET A 13 -28.06 -26.73 0.35
CA MET A 13 -26.74 -26.49 0.95
C MET A 13 -25.57 -26.74 -0.02
N PRO A 14 -25.50 -27.86 -0.77
CA PRO A 14 -24.39 -28.05 -1.71
C PRO A 14 -24.40 -27.02 -2.85
N VAL A 15 -25.58 -26.63 -3.33
CA VAL A 15 -25.70 -25.59 -4.39
C VAL A 15 -25.17 -24.24 -3.88
N LEU A 16 -25.56 -23.84 -2.67
CA LEU A 16 -25.10 -22.62 -2.03
C LEU A 16 -23.58 -22.65 -1.77
N ALA A 17 -23.06 -23.80 -1.32
CA ALA A 17 -21.64 -23.98 -1.10
C ALA A 17 -20.82 -23.84 -2.40
N TRP A 18 -21.30 -24.44 -3.50
CA TRP A 18 -20.66 -24.29 -4.80
C TRP A 18 -20.75 -22.86 -5.33
N ALA A 19 -21.91 -22.20 -5.21
CA ALA A 19 -22.07 -20.80 -5.60
C ALA A 19 -21.12 -19.89 -4.83
N TRP A 20 -21.00 -20.10 -3.51
CA TRP A 20 -20.06 -19.37 -2.67
C TRP A 20 -18.59 -19.62 -3.08
N ALA A 21 -18.21 -20.88 -3.30
CA ALA A 21 -16.85 -21.24 -3.71
C ALA A 21 -16.49 -20.64 -5.08
N LEU A 22 -17.41 -20.69 -6.05
CA LEU A 22 -17.23 -20.08 -7.36
C LEU A 22 -17.07 -18.56 -7.27
N GLY A 23 -17.88 -17.88 -6.46
CA GLY A 23 -17.76 -16.45 -6.23
C GLY A 23 -16.41 -16.07 -5.58
N MET A 24 -15.94 -16.87 -4.62
CA MET A 24 -14.63 -16.69 -4.01
C MET A 24 -13.50 -16.84 -5.04
N VAL A 25 -13.49 -17.93 -5.81
CA VAL A 25 -12.47 -18.19 -6.85
C VAL A 25 -12.50 -17.09 -7.91
N PHE A 26 -13.69 -16.68 -8.35
CA PHE A 26 -13.84 -15.59 -9.33
C PHE A 26 -13.24 -14.28 -8.78
N THR A 27 -13.56 -13.92 -7.55
CA THR A 27 -13.03 -12.70 -6.92
C THR A 27 -11.51 -12.74 -6.80
N LEU A 28 -10.94 -13.86 -6.38
CA LEU A 28 -9.49 -14.03 -6.32
C LEU A 28 -8.84 -13.98 -7.70
N ALA A 29 -9.45 -14.62 -8.71
CA ALA A 29 -8.95 -14.61 -10.07
C ALA A 29 -8.91 -13.18 -10.65
N VAL A 30 -9.98 -12.39 -10.49
CA VAL A 30 -10.01 -10.99 -10.91
C VAL A 30 -8.88 -10.20 -10.24
N ARG A 31 -8.74 -10.30 -8.92
CA ARG A 31 -7.66 -9.61 -8.18
C ARG A 31 -6.26 -10.05 -8.61
N LEU A 32 -6.09 -11.33 -8.90
CA LEU A 32 -4.80 -11.85 -9.37
C LEU A 32 -4.47 -11.36 -10.79
N VAL A 33 -5.47 -11.28 -11.67
CA VAL A 33 -5.29 -10.73 -13.03
C VAL A 33 -4.93 -9.25 -12.96
N ASP A 34 -5.65 -8.45 -12.14
CA ASP A 34 -5.35 -7.03 -11.95
C ASP A 34 -3.90 -6.83 -11.46
N ASN A 35 -3.50 -7.61 -10.45
CA ASN A 35 -2.16 -7.53 -9.88
C ASN A 35 -1.07 -7.99 -10.87
N ARG A 36 -1.35 -9.02 -11.68
CA ARG A 36 -0.43 -9.49 -12.73
C ARG A 36 -0.31 -8.50 -13.87
N SER A 37 -1.39 -7.85 -14.28
CA SER A 37 -1.37 -6.83 -15.33
C SER A 37 -0.53 -5.62 -14.93
N LEU A 38 -0.68 -5.16 -13.67
CA LEU A 38 0.17 -4.13 -13.09
C LEU A 38 1.64 -4.57 -13.07
N GLY A 39 1.92 -5.77 -12.57
CA GLY A 39 3.26 -6.33 -12.54
C GLY A 39 3.89 -6.49 -13.93
N ALA A 40 3.10 -6.84 -14.95
CA ALA A 40 3.57 -6.94 -16.33
C ALA A 40 3.86 -5.57 -16.95
N SER A 41 3.01 -4.58 -16.70
CA SER A 41 3.23 -3.19 -17.12
C SER A 41 4.51 -2.61 -16.50
N LEU A 42 4.69 -2.83 -15.19
CA LEU A 42 5.89 -2.39 -14.49
C LEU A 42 7.15 -3.10 -14.98
N LYS A 43 7.10 -4.40 -15.29
CA LYS A 43 8.25 -5.13 -15.85
C LYS A 43 8.71 -4.57 -17.21
N LYS A 44 7.81 -3.98 -17.98
CA LYS A 44 8.15 -3.38 -19.28
C LYS A 44 8.88 -2.04 -19.16
N CYS A 45 8.59 -1.26 -18.13
CA CYS A 45 9.18 0.06 -17.91
C CYS A 45 10.25 0.08 -16.81
N ALA A 46 10.31 -0.94 -15.94
CA ALA A 46 11.24 -0.99 -14.85
C ALA A 46 12.68 -1.23 -15.34
N ALA A 47 13.53 -0.27 -15.08
CA ALA A 47 14.98 -0.39 -15.26
C ALA A 47 15.66 -0.47 -13.87
N PRO A 48 16.72 -1.26 -13.71
CA PRO A 48 17.51 -1.20 -12.50
C PRO A 48 18.09 0.21 -12.35
N CYS A 49 18.03 0.75 -11.12
CA CYS A 49 18.70 2.01 -10.81
C CYS A 49 20.20 1.86 -10.99
N SER A 50 20.87 2.88 -11.53
CA SER A 50 22.33 2.87 -11.70
C SER A 50 23.02 2.62 -10.37
N PRO A 51 23.89 1.60 -10.23
CA PRO A 51 24.61 1.31 -8.98
C PRO A 51 25.47 2.45 -8.48
N GLU A 52 26.01 3.26 -9.38
CA GLU A 52 26.83 4.43 -9.07
C GLU A 52 26.01 5.70 -8.92
N GLY A 53 24.70 5.61 -9.18
CA GLY A 53 23.78 6.74 -9.14
C GLY A 53 23.48 7.22 -7.72
N ARG A 54 23.23 8.53 -7.60
CA ARG A 54 22.86 9.18 -6.34
C ARG A 54 21.64 8.54 -5.66
N ALA A 55 20.64 8.15 -6.44
CA ALA A 55 19.45 7.50 -5.92
C ALA A 55 19.76 6.14 -5.29
N HIS A 56 20.69 5.37 -5.89
CA HIS A 56 21.14 4.09 -5.34
C HIS A 56 21.91 4.28 -4.04
N GLN A 57 22.80 5.27 -3.95
CA GLN A 57 23.54 5.57 -2.73
C GLN A 57 22.58 5.93 -1.59
N LYS A 58 21.62 6.82 -1.85
CA LYS A 58 20.57 7.18 -0.86
C LYS A 58 19.69 6.00 -0.44
N PHE A 59 19.44 5.08 -1.36
CA PHE A 59 18.73 3.85 -1.04
C PHE A 59 19.51 2.93 -0.11
N GLN A 60 20.84 2.79 -0.32
CA GLN A 60 21.70 1.99 0.56
C GLN A 60 21.79 2.62 1.98
N GLU A 61 21.90 3.94 2.06
CA GLU A 61 21.85 4.68 3.34
C GLU A 61 20.51 4.41 4.06
N ALA A 62 19.37 4.52 3.34
CA ALA A 62 18.05 4.30 3.90
C ALA A 62 17.82 2.83 4.34
N LEU A 63 18.38 1.84 3.61
CA LEU A 63 18.35 0.43 4.03
C LEU A 63 19.11 0.21 5.34
N ALA A 64 20.31 0.81 5.45
CA ALA A 64 21.13 0.71 6.66
C ALA A 64 20.43 1.35 7.87
N GLU A 65 19.86 2.55 7.72
CA GLU A 65 19.05 3.20 8.76
C GLU A 65 17.83 2.39 9.16
N ALA A 66 17.19 1.76 8.19
CA ALA A 66 16.02 0.90 8.44
C ALA A 66 16.41 -0.45 9.06
N GLY A 67 17.69 -0.81 9.14
CA GLY A 67 18.15 -2.12 9.59
C GLY A 67 17.72 -3.26 8.67
N ILE A 68 17.60 -3.00 7.36
CA ILE A 68 17.22 -3.98 6.34
C ILE A 68 18.50 -4.48 5.66
N PRO A 69 18.76 -5.82 5.65
CA PRO A 69 19.93 -6.36 4.98
C PRO A 69 19.91 -6.05 3.47
N GLN A 70 21.11 -5.79 2.91
CA GLN A 70 21.25 -5.57 1.48
C GLN A 70 20.74 -6.78 0.67
N GLY A 71 20.17 -6.52 -0.50
CA GLY A 71 19.63 -7.57 -1.37
C GLY A 71 18.23 -8.07 -0.98
N ARG A 72 17.66 -7.63 0.14
CA ARG A 72 16.27 -7.95 0.53
C ARG A 72 15.23 -7.12 -0.22
N VAL A 73 15.59 -5.90 -0.56
CA VAL A 73 14.76 -4.97 -1.31
C VAL A 73 15.58 -4.44 -2.47
N GLU A 74 14.99 -4.34 -3.64
CA GLU A 74 15.64 -3.79 -4.85
C GLU A 74 15.05 -2.39 -5.14
N LEU A 75 15.89 -1.48 -5.63
CA LEU A 75 15.46 -0.18 -6.16
C LEU A 75 15.35 -0.26 -7.67
N VAL A 76 14.19 0.11 -8.21
CA VAL A 76 13.93 0.17 -9.64
C VAL A 76 13.33 1.51 -10.05
N VAL A 77 13.65 1.96 -11.24
CA VAL A 77 13.11 3.17 -11.83
C VAL A 77 12.11 2.79 -12.91
N CYS A 78 10.92 3.37 -12.88
CA CYS A 78 9.89 3.16 -13.88
C CYS A 78 9.11 4.45 -14.14
N PRO A 79 9.37 5.15 -15.25
CA PRO A 79 8.68 6.40 -15.57
C PRO A 79 7.16 6.27 -15.75
N GLY A 80 6.65 5.03 -15.82
CA GLY A 80 5.22 4.75 -15.94
C GLY A 80 4.45 4.78 -14.61
N VAL A 81 5.11 5.02 -13.47
CA VAL A 81 4.43 5.15 -12.17
C VAL A 81 4.31 6.63 -11.79
N GLU A 82 3.20 6.99 -11.18
CA GLU A 82 2.92 8.37 -10.78
C GLU A 82 3.58 8.75 -9.45
N SER A 83 3.80 7.77 -8.58
CA SER A 83 4.38 7.97 -7.25
C SER A 83 5.28 6.81 -6.86
N PRO A 84 6.24 7.02 -5.95
CA PRO A 84 6.99 5.93 -5.36
C PRO A 84 6.06 4.89 -4.76
N LEU A 85 6.44 3.61 -4.84
CA LEU A 85 5.63 2.52 -4.30
C LEU A 85 6.47 1.28 -4.00
N LEU A 86 6.03 0.52 -3.00
CA LEU A 86 6.60 -0.78 -2.65
C LEU A 86 5.79 -1.91 -3.28
N LEU A 87 6.47 -2.83 -3.95
CA LEU A 87 5.87 -4.01 -4.59
C LEU A 87 6.56 -5.30 -4.20
N GLY A 88 5.83 -6.40 -4.34
CA GLY A 88 6.37 -7.75 -4.17
C GLY A 88 6.34 -8.27 -2.74
N LEU A 89 5.64 -9.38 -2.52
CA LEU A 89 5.55 -10.03 -1.21
C LEU A 89 6.84 -10.76 -0.82
N TRP A 90 7.46 -11.46 -1.77
CA TRP A 90 8.65 -12.30 -1.54
C TRP A 90 9.94 -11.60 -1.93
N LYS A 91 9.94 -10.92 -3.07
CA LYS A 91 11.03 -10.11 -3.59
C LYS A 91 10.56 -8.67 -3.64
N ALA A 92 10.78 -7.96 -2.56
CA ALA A 92 10.32 -6.59 -2.43
C ALA A 92 11.13 -5.65 -3.35
N LYS A 93 10.42 -4.73 -4.00
CA LYS A 93 11.01 -3.71 -4.86
C LYS A 93 10.41 -2.35 -4.50
N VAL A 94 11.26 -1.37 -4.29
CA VAL A 94 10.88 0.03 -4.25
C VAL A 94 10.98 0.56 -5.67
N VAL A 95 9.86 1.06 -6.19
CA VAL A 95 9.79 1.65 -7.52
C VAL A 95 9.69 3.15 -7.37
N ILE A 96 10.55 3.88 -8.07
CA ILE A 96 10.52 5.34 -8.14
C ILE A 96 10.25 5.78 -9.59
N PRO A 97 9.50 6.88 -9.81
CA PRO A 97 9.21 7.38 -11.15
C PRO A 97 10.45 7.85 -11.91
N ARG A 98 11.41 8.46 -11.21
CA ARG A 98 12.60 9.09 -11.77
C ARG A 98 13.72 9.14 -10.75
N GLU A 99 14.95 9.46 -11.19
CA GLU A 99 16.14 9.52 -10.31
C GLU A 99 16.53 10.96 -9.92
N ASP A 100 15.96 11.98 -10.55
CA ASP A 100 16.36 13.40 -10.43
C ASP A 100 15.75 14.15 -9.25
N TYR A 101 15.23 13.42 -8.26
CA TYR A 101 14.78 14.02 -7.01
C TYR A 101 15.94 14.64 -6.21
N SER A 102 15.64 15.66 -5.41
CA SER A 102 16.60 16.16 -4.43
C SER A 102 16.93 15.09 -3.37
N ASP A 103 18.11 15.17 -2.76
CA ASP A 103 18.54 14.22 -1.71
C ASP A 103 17.50 14.13 -0.58
N SER A 104 16.99 15.28 -0.17
CA SER A 104 15.97 15.35 0.90
C SER A 104 14.65 14.68 0.51
N GLN A 105 14.23 14.78 -0.76
CA GLN A 105 13.04 14.09 -1.26
C GLN A 105 13.28 12.58 -1.35
N LEU A 106 14.42 12.15 -1.92
CA LEU A 106 14.79 10.74 -2.00
C LEU A 106 14.84 10.09 -0.63
N GLU A 107 15.53 10.70 0.32
CA GLU A 107 15.63 10.20 1.69
C GLU A 107 14.24 9.99 2.32
N MET A 108 13.37 10.99 2.23
CA MET A 108 12.05 10.91 2.84
C MET A 108 11.13 9.89 2.16
N MET A 109 11.15 9.82 0.81
CA MET A 109 10.38 8.85 0.04
C MET A 109 10.85 7.42 0.32
N LEU A 110 12.16 7.18 0.24
CA LEU A 110 12.74 5.86 0.49
C LEU A 110 12.48 5.39 1.92
N ARG A 111 12.61 6.29 2.89
CA ARG A 111 12.29 5.99 4.29
C ARG A 111 10.82 5.63 4.48
N HIS A 112 9.91 6.28 3.75
CA HIS A 112 8.48 5.95 3.77
C HIS A 112 8.22 4.56 3.18
N GLU A 113 8.73 4.27 1.99
CA GLU A 113 8.54 2.96 1.33
C GLU A 113 9.17 1.80 2.12
N LEU A 114 10.36 2.01 2.68
CA LEU A 114 11.01 1.02 3.54
C LEU A 114 10.28 0.82 4.87
N THR A 115 9.51 1.83 5.33
CA THR A 115 8.64 1.68 6.50
C THR A 115 7.48 0.74 6.18
N HIS A 116 6.86 0.80 5.00
CA HIS A 116 5.87 -0.17 4.54
C HIS A 116 6.43 -1.60 4.52
N TYR A 117 7.67 -1.77 4.04
CA TYR A 117 8.35 -3.06 4.07
C TYR A 117 8.52 -3.60 5.50
N ARG A 118 9.01 -2.78 6.42
CA ARG A 118 9.19 -3.15 7.84
C ARG A 118 7.88 -3.47 8.55
N CYS A 119 6.83 -2.74 8.23
CA CYS A 119 5.48 -2.96 8.77
C CYS A 119 4.80 -4.18 8.17
N ARG A 120 5.38 -4.78 7.13
CA ARG A 120 4.78 -5.91 6.37
C ARG A 120 3.40 -5.57 5.80
N ASP A 121 3.17 -4.32 5.43
CA ASP A 121 1.87 -3.83 4.98
C ASP A 121 1.33 -4.62 3.79
N LEU A 122 2.21 -5.03 2.85
CA LEU A 122 1.82 -5.87 1.71
C LEU A 122 1.25 -7.21 2.14
N TRP A 123 1.75 -7.80 3.24
CA TRP A 123 1.25 -9.06 3.78
C TRP A 123 -0.13 -8.89 4.42
N TYR A 124 -0.33 -7.81 5.19
CA TYR A 124 -1.64 -7.49 5.77
C TYR A 124 -2.67 -7.20 4.68
N LYS A 125 -2.29 -6.45 3.65
CA LYS A 125 -3.15 -6.18 2.48
C LYS A 125 -3.50 -7.47 1.73
N ALA A 126 -2.53 -8.38 1.54
CA ALA A 126 -2.77 -9.69 0.92
C ALA A 126 -3.71 -10.56 1.76
N ALA A 127 -3.52 -10.64 3.07
CA ALA A 127 -4.41 -11.37 3.97
C ALA A 127 -5.84 -10.79 3.95
N ALA A 128 -5.96 -9.48 3.98
CA ALA A 128 -7.26 -8.81 3.91
C ALA A 128 -7.98 -9.05 2.57
N LEU A 129 -7.25 -9.17 1.46
CA LEU A 129 -7.81 -9.55 0.16
C LEU A 129 -8.36 -10.98 0.18
N VAL A 130 -7.68 -11.92 0.85
CA VAL A 130 -8.20 -13.29 1.03
C VAL A 130 -9.49 -13.28 1.84
N VAL A 131 -9.52 -12.55 2.96
CA VAL A 131 -10.74 -12.39 3.78
C VAL A 131 -11.87 -11.77 2.95
N ALA A 132 -11.58 -10.74 2.16
CA ALA A 132 -12.57 -10.10 1.29
C ALA A 132 -13.07 -11.04 0.19
N ALA A 133 -12.23 -11.95 -0.31
CA ALA A 133 -12.64 -12.97 -1.27
C ALA A 133 -13.54 -14.04 -0.65
N ILE A 134 -13.25 -14.48 0.57
CA ILE A 134 -14.11 -15.41 1.32
C ILE A 134 -15.49 -14.80 1.55
N HIS A 135 -15.54 -13.51 1.84
CA HIS A 135 -16.78 -12.76 2.11
C HIS A 135 -17.15 -11.84 0.92
N TRP A 136 -16.96 -12.31 -0.31
CA TRP A 136 -17.12 -11.53 -1.53
C TRP A 136 -18.52 -10.88 -1.66
N PHE A 137 -19.53 -11.50 -1.12
CA PHE A 137 -20.91 -11.01 -1.11
C PHE A 137 -21.17 -9.90 -0.07
N ASN A 138 -20.24 -9.69 0.88
CA ASN A 138 -20.42 -8.72 1.95
C ASN A 138 -19.84 -7.35 1.55
N PRO A 139 -20.65 -6.29 1.40
CA PRO A 139 -20.14 -4.96 1.02
C PRO A 139 -19.22 -4.32 2.07
N LEU A 140 -19.29 -4.75 3.35
CA LEU A 140 -18.45 -4.23 4.42
C LEU A 140 -16.96 -4.56 4.20
N THR A 141 -16.64 -5.64 3.47
CA THR A 141 -15.25 -5.99 3.14
C THR A 141 -14.55 -4.91 2.32
N ARG A 142 -15.30 -4.19 1.46
CA ARG A 142 -14.76 -3.06 0.69
C ARG A 142 -14.39 -1.89 1.59
N LEU A 143 -15.18 -1.63 2.62
CA LEU A 143 -14.89 -0.60 3.62
C LEU A 143 -13.68 -1.01 4.44
N MET A 144 -13.62 -2.26 4.89
CA MET A 144 -12.48 -2.83 5.62
C MET A 144 -11.18 -2.67 4.83
N LEU A 145 -11.15 -3.02 3.54
CA LEU A 145 -9.95 -2.86 2.70
C LEU A 145 -9.50 -1.40 2.60
N ARG A 146 -10.45 -0.47 2.39
CA ARG A 146 -10.15 0.97 2.35
C ARG A 146 -9.60 1.50 3.67
N ASP A 147 -10.18 1.07 4.78
CA ASP A 147 -9.75 1.51 6.11
C ASP A 147 -8.40 0.89 6.48
N LEU A 148 -8.11 -0.34 6.03
CA LEU A 148 -6.79 -0.94 6.16
C LEU A 148 -5.74 -0.13 5.39
N ASP A 149 -5.99 0.19 4.11
CA ASP A 149 -5.07 0.99 3.30
C ASP A 149 -4.76 2.33 3.97
N ARG A 150 -5.81 3.05 4.42
CA ARG A 150 -5.65 4.31 5.15
C ARG A 150 -4.86 4.16 6.44
N SER A 151 -5.12 3.09 7.19
CA SER A 151 -4.44 2.84 8.45
C SER A 151 -2.95 2.53 8.23
N CYS A 152 -2.60 1.78 7.19
CA CYS A 152 -1.22 1.53 6.78
C CYS A 152 -0.51 2.86 6.47
N GLU A 153 -1.11 3.72 5.63
CA GLU A 153 -0.53 5.03 5.29
C GLU A 153 -0.28 5.90 6.52
N LEU A 154 -1.29 6.02 7.40
CA LEU A 154 -1.17 6.82 8.61
C LEU A 154 -0.14 6.26 9.60
N CYS A 155 -0.04 4.93 9.70
CA CYS A 155 0.96 4.27 10.52
C CYS A 155 2.37 4.51 9.97
N CYS A 156 2.55 4.41 8.65
CA CYS A 156 3.81 4.67 7.99
C CYS A 156 4.23 6.13 8.14
N ASP A 157 3.32 7.08 7.94
CA ASP A 157 3.61 8.50 8.15
C ASP A 157 4.08 8.77 9.59
N ARG A 158 3.37 8.23 10.59
CA ARG A 158 3.75 8.38 12.01
C ARG A 158 5.12 7.80 12.32
N ARG A 159 5.44 6.62 11.76
CA ARG A 159 6.72 5.96 11.97
C ARG A 159 7.85 6.68 11.27
N THR A 160 7.63 7.09 10.02
CA THR A 160 8.61 7.84 9.21
C THR A 160 8.95 9.17 9.87
N THR A 161 7.95 9.87 10.43
CA THR A 161 8.15 11.19 11.04
C THR A 161 8.46 11.16 12.53
N ARG A 162 8.56 9.94 13.11
CA ARG A 162 8.90 9.78 14.52
C ARG A 162 10.31 10.32 14.79
N GLY A 163 10.42 11.21 15.77
CA GLY A 163 11.69 11.85 16.15
C GLY A 163 12.11 13.01 15.23
N MET A 164 11.38 13.28 14.15
CA MET A 164 11.67 14.45 13.31
C MET A 164 11.36 15.76 14.03
N SER A 165 12.20 16.77 13.80
CA SER A 165 11.95 18.14 14.21
C SER A 165 10.71 18.71 13.52
N PRO A 166 10.10 19.79 14.02
CA PRO A 166 8.99 20.46 13.34
C PRO A 166 9.32 20.90 11.91
N SER A 167 10.56 21.27 11.63
CA SER A 167 11.04 21.60 10.29
C SER A 167 11.12 20.36 9.39
N GLY A 168 11.60 19.23 9.91
CA GLY A 168 11.64 17.94 9.21
C GLY A 168 10.23 17.47 8.82
N ARG A 169 9.27 17.55 9.73
CA ARG A 169 7.86 17.21 9.43
C ARG A 169 7.24 18.11 8.35
N ARG A 170 7.59 19.41 8.34
CA ARG A 170 7.16 20.32 7.27
C ARG A 170 7.76 19.95 5.92
N LYS A 171 9.04 19.58 5.88
CA LYS A 171 9.71 19.08 4.66
C LYS A 171 9.04 17.81 4.16
N TYR A 172 8.75 16.85 5.05
CA TYR A 172 8.02 15.64 4.73
C TYR A 172 6.62 15.93 4.16
N GLY A 173 5.87 16.83 4.77
CA GLY A 173 4.57 17.25 4.26
C GLY A 173 4.64 17.91 2.88
N ARG A 174 5.68 18.69 2.59
CA ARG A 174 5.92 19.24 1.25
C ARG A 174 6.22 18.14 0.23
N MET A 175 7.09 17.19 0.58
CA MET A 175 7.37 16.03 -0.28
C MET A 175 6.08 15.27 -0.66
N LEU A 176 5.16 15.03 0.30
CA LEU A 176 3.86 14.41 0.01
C LEU A 176 3.02 15.25 -0.97
N LEU A 177 3.05 16.58 -0.84
CA LEU A 177 2.36 17.49 -1.76
C LEU A 177 3.00 17.46 -3.15
N ASP A 178 4.33 17.52 -3.24
CA ASP A 178 5.06 17.50 -4.52
C ASP A 178 4.79 16.19 -5.28
N VAL A 179 4.80 15.05 -4.58
CA VAL A 179 4.46 13.74 -5.16
C VAL A 179 3.01 13.73 -5.66
N ALA A 180 2.06 14.26 -4.89
CA ALA A 180 0.66 14.31 -5.28
C ALA A 180 0.38 15.28 -6.44
N GLN A 181 1.15 16.36 -6.58
CA GLN A 181 1.05 17.32 -7.69
C GLN A 181 1.69 16.76 -8.95
N GLY A 182 2.87 16.13 -8.86
CA GLY A 182 3.53 15.48 -9.99
C GLY A 182 2.67 14.37 -10.62
N SER A 183 1.86 13.69 -9.82
CA SER A 183 0.85 12.73 -10.29
C SER A 183 -0.31 13.38 -11.08
N GLY A 184 -0.49 14.69 -11.01
CA GLY A 184 -1.57 15.43 -11.68
C GLY A 184 -1.23 15.90 -13.10
N GLU A 185 0.00 16.31 -13.33
CA GLU A 185 0.42 16.94 -14.60
C GLU A 185 0.72 15.91 -15.72
N ASP A 186 1.17 14.70 -15.34
CA ASP A 186 1.50 13.64 -16.30
C ASP A 186 0.31 12.70 -16.62
N ARG A 187 -0.86 12.93 -16.02
CA ARG A 187 -2.04 12.06 -16.14
C ARG A 187 -2.63 12.00 -17.56
N GLU A 188 -2.39 13.02 -18.38
CA GLU A 188 -2.91 13.09 -19.76
C GLU A 188 -2.09 12.25 -20.77
N LYS A 189 -0.89 11.78 -20.39
CA LYS A 189 0.07 11.17 -21.32
C LYS A 189 0.36 9.68 -21.12
N SER A 190 -0.16 9.04 -20.06
CA SER A 190 0.17 7.65 -19.76
C SER A 190 -0.96 6.67 -20.08
N PRO A 191 -0.74 5.66 -20.95
CA PRO A 191 -1.71 4.59 -21.20
C PRO A 191 -1.97 3.67 -19.97
N ALA A 192 -1.14 3.77 -18.93
CA ALA A 192 -1.33 3.10 -17.65
C ALA A 192 -2.33 3.83 -16.72
N ALA A 193 -2.79 5.02 -17.10
CA ALA A 193 -3.69 5.85 -16.30
C ALA A 193 -5.04 5.19 -15.98
N SER A 194 -5.51 4.27 -16.80
CA SER A 194 -6.76 3.54 -16.56
C SER A 194 -6.67 2.49 -15.45
N GLN A 195 -5.47 1.99 -15.14
CA GLN A 195 -5.21 1.04 -14.05
C GLN A 195 -4.62 1.73 -12.81
N GLY A 196 -4.03 2.91 -12.98
CA GLY A 196 -3.45 3.75 -11.92
C GLY A 196 -4.48 4.45 -11.02
N ALA A 197 -5.76 4.40 -11.35
CA ALA A 197 -6.82 4.99 -10.51
C ALA A 197 -6.87 4.42 -9.07
N PHE A 198 -6.26 3.26 -8.84
CA PHE A 198 -6.12 2.65 -7.52
C PHE A 198 -4.94 3.23 -6.73
N LEU A 199 -3.96 3.84 -7.42
CA LEU A 199 -2.73 4.40 -6.82
C LEU A 199 -2.78 5.93 -6.69
N ALA A 200 -3.76 6.59 -7.31
CA ALA A 200 -3.93 8.04 -7.19
C ALA A 200 -4.38 8.40 -5.78
N MET A 201 -3.55 9.15 -5.06
CA MET A 201 -3.86 9.62 -3.71
C MET A 201 -5.08 10.53 -3.73
N ASP A 202 -6.18 10.13 -3.07
CA ASP A 202 -7.38 10.96 -2.93
C ASP A 202 -7.04 12.26 -2.18
N LYS A 203 -7.51 13.41 -2.67
CA LYS A 203 -7.32 14.72 -2.02
C LYS A 203 -7.76 14.73 -0.55
N LYS A 204 -8.80 13.95 -0.20
CA LYS A 204 -9.24 13.80 1.19
C LYS A 204 -8.21 13.07 2.03
N GLU A 205 -7.60 12.01 1.47
CA GLU A 205 -6.58 11.23 2.17
C GLU A 205 -5.32 12.05 2.38
N LEU A 206 -4.85 12.77 1.36
CA LEU A 206 -3.72 13.68 1.48
C LEU A 206 -3.97 14.75 2.56
N LYS A 207 -5.16 15.38 2.57
CA LYS A 207 -5.53 16.35 3.60
C LYS A 207 -5.50 15.74 5.00
N ARG A 208 -5.96 14.49 5.16
CA ARG A 208 -5.94 13.76 6.43
C ARG A 208 -4.52 13.47 6.88
N ARG A 209 -3.65 12.95 5.98
CA ARG A 209 -2.22 12.71 6.26
C ARG A 209 -1.53 13.99 6.72
N LEU A 210 -1.72 15.09 5.99
CA LEU A 210 -1.14 16.40 6.34
C LEU A 210 -1.68 16.95 7.68
N SER A 211 -2.97 16.77 7.98
CA SER A 211 -3.54 17.23 9.25
C SER A 211 -2.94 16.48 10.45
N LEU A 212 -2.71 15.18 10.31
CA LEU A 212 -2.08 14.37 11.36
C LEU A 212 -0.61 14.69 11.57
N LEU A 213 0.12 15.10 10.52
CA LEU A 213 1.49 15.59 10.67
C LEU A 213 1.56 16.88 11.51
N ARG A 214 0.51 17.70 11.48
CA ARG A 214 0.39 18.91 12.32
C ARG A 214 0.05 18.57 13.77
N THR A 215 -0.79 17.56 14.00
CA THR A 215 -1.30 17.18 15.33
C THR A 215 -0.47 16.11 16.03
N ALA A 216 0.52 15.52 15.37
CA ALA A 216 1.37 14.43 15.89
C ALA A 216 2.22 14.80 17.14
N ALA A 217 1.95 15.94 17.77
CA ALA A 217 2.47 16.27 19.10
C ALA A 217 1.81 15.46 20.24
N GLY A 218 0.69 14.78 20.02
CA GLY A 218 0.00 13.99 21.04
C GLY A 218 -0.84 12.87 20.44
N ALA A 219 -0.31 11.65 20.40
CA ALA A 219 -1.17 10.48 20.20
C ALA A 219 -2.07 10.35 21.43
N THR A 220 -3.40 10.41 21.24
CA THR A 220 -4.35 10.24 22.34
C THR A 220 -4.24 8.82 22.91
N PRO A 221 -4.53 8.63 24.22
CA PRO A 221 -4.51 7.29 24.81
C PRO A 221 -5.48 6.32 24.12
N LEU A 222 -6.54 6.84 23.50
CA LEU A 222 -7.50 6.07 22.71
C LEU A 222 -6.86 5.49 21.42
N ASP A 223 -6.02 6.27 20.73
CA ASP A 223 -5.29 5.81 19.53
C ASP A 223 -4.33 4.66 19.85
N ARG A 224 -3.73 4.68 21.06
CA ARG A 224 -2.87 3.59 21.55
C ARG A 224 -3.67 2.34 21.89
N ALA A 225 -4.83 2.49 22.51
CA ALA A 225 -5.70 1.38 22.86
C ALA A 225 -6.26 0.68 21.61
N VAL A 226 -6.72 1.43 20.61
CA VAL A 226 -7.22 0.89 19.34
C VAL A 226 -6.11 0.19 18.57
N SER A 227 -4.91 0.77 18.51
CA SER A 227 -3.75 0.12 17.85
C SER A 227 -3.32 -1.14 18.59
N ALA A 228 -3.34 -1.14 19.92
CA ALA A 228 -3.02 -2.34 20.73
C ALA A 228 -4.07 -3.43 20.56
N ALA A 229 -5.36 -3.07 20.54
CA ALA A 229 -6.45 -4.02 20.31
C ALA A 229 -6.38 -4.65 18.91
N LEU A 230 -6.08 -3.86 17.87
CA LEU A 230 -5.85 -4.38 16.51
C LEU A 230 -4.64 -5.30 16.45
N CYS A 231 -3.56 -5.00 17.17
CA CYS A 231 -2.39 -5.89 17.25
C CYS A 231 -2.71 -7.19 18.00
N LEU A 232 -3.59 -7.16 19.01
CA LEU A 232 -3.99 -8.36 19.78
C LEU A 232 -4.97 -9.26 19.02
N VAL A 233 -5.77 -8.72 18.11
CA VAL A 233 -6.70 -9.49 17.26
C VAL A 233 -5.97 -10.17 16.10
N VAL A 234 -4.76 -9.74 15.78
CA VAL A 234 -3.94 -10.20 14.63
C VAL A 234 -2.73 -11.04 15.09
N ALA A 235 -2.48 -11.11 16.41
CA ALA A 235 -1.47 -12.00 17.01
C ALA A 235 -2.04 -13.33 17.40
#